data_34da653f4089257407276ed0a04e8910
#
_entry.id   34da653f4089257407276ed0a04e8910
#
_cell.length_a   1.000
_cell.length_b   1.000
_cell.length_c   1.000
_cell.angle_alpha   90.00
_cell.angle_beta   90.00
_cell.angle_gamma   90.00
#
_symmetry.space_group_name_H-M   'P 1'
#
loop_
_entity.id
_entity.type
_entity.pdbx_description
1 polymer ?
#
loop_
_entity_poly.entity_id
_entity_poly.type
_entity_poly.pdbx_seq_one_letter_code
_entity_poly.pdbx_strand_id
1 'polypeptide(L)'
;PPQGGRKHPQQEFIQVDTTNILFICGGAFDGVDKIIERRMDKKSMGFGAEIQSAKERDLTEIMKNVQQHDLLKFGIIPELIGRMPVITALASLSREDMVRILKEPKNALTKQYQALMQFDNVELEFEDEALGKIADKAIAMEIGARGLRSVMEGVMTDLMYSVPSDPTIAKITITAASVDGTEPPRIERREQ
;
A
#
# COMPACT_ATOMS: atom_id res chain seq x y z
N PRO A 1 -11.96 29.25 -6.85
CA PRO A 1 -11.40 29.99 -5.72
C PRO A 1 -11.58 31.49 -5.93
N PRO A 2 -11.93 32.25 -4.88
CA PRO A 2 -12.04 33.67 -4.97
C PRO A 2 -10.67 34.27 -5.31
N GLN A 3 -10.61 35.04 -6.34
CA GLN A 3 -9.58 35.94 -6.89
C GLN A 3 -8.09 35.78 -6.55
N GLY A 4 -7.67 34.92 -5.65
CA GLY A 4 -6.27 34.67 -5.27
C GLY A 4 -5.75 33.35 -5.82
N GLY A 5 -4.61 33.36 -6.50
CA GLY A 5 -3.93 32.16 -6.99
C GLY A 5 -3.82 32.00 -8.51
N ARG A 6 -4.20 33.01 -9.29
CA ARG A 6 -3.98 33.02 -10.74
C ARG A 6 -2.49 33.24 -11.05
N LYS A 7 -1.83 32.28 -11.69
CA LYS A 7 -0.52 32.52 -12.32
C LYS A 7 -0.63 33.50 -13.50
N HIS A 8 -1.82 33.53 -14.15
CA HIS A 8 -2.10 34.43 -15.28
C HIS A 8 -3.47 35.10 -15.06
N PRO A 9 -3.55 36.44 -14.99
CA PRO A 9 -4.78 37.20 -14.72
C PRO A 9 -5.89 37.00 -15.76
N GLN A 10 -5.57 36.57 -16.96
CA GLN A 10 -6.52 36.38 -18.07
C GLN A 10 -7.07 34.97 -18.24
N GLN A 11 -6.65 34.01 -17.38
CA GLN A 11 -7.11 32.64 -17.46
C GLN A 11 -8.46 32.46 -16.76
N GLU A 12 -9.48 32.01 -17.49
CA GLU A 12 -10.77 31.65 -16.91
C GLU A 12 -10.64 30.36 -16.08
N PHE A 13 -11.35 30.33 -14.96
CA PHE A 13 -11.45 29.13 -14.14
C PHE A 13 -12.59 28.25 -14.64
N ILE A 14 -12.35 26.93 -14.65
CA ILE A 14 -13.42 25.97 -14.85
C ILE A 14 -14.31 25.99 -13.60
N GLN A 15 -15.59 26.32 -13.79
CA GLN A 15 -16.55 26.28 -12.71
C GLN A 15 -17.00 24.83 -12.48
N VAL A 16 -16.89 24.35 -11.24
CA VAL A 16 -17.30 23.01 -10.82
C VAL A 16 -18.29 23.13 -9.69
N ASP A 17 -19.49 22.56 -9.85
CA ASP A 17 -20.45 22.39 -8.77
C ASP A 17 -20.05 21.19 -7.93
N THR A 18 -19.71 21.42 -6.65
CA THR A 18 -19.26 20.38 -5.72
C THR A 18 -20.40 19.83 -4.85
N THR A 19 -21.64 20.21 -5.08
CA THR A 19 -22.79 19.86 -4.22
C THR A 19 -22.99 18.34 -4.06
N ASN A 20 -22.75 17.58 -5.13
CA ASN A 20 -22.93 16.14 -5.17
C ASN A 20 -21.61 15.37 -5.27
N ILE A 21 -20.50 15.94 -4.82
CA ILE A 21 -19.19 15.27 -4.81
C ILE A 21 -18.91 14.68 -3.43
N LEU A 22 -18.64 13.37 -3.39
CA LEU A 22 -18.15 12.71 -2.19
C LEU A 22 -16.66 12.99 -2.01
N PHE A 23 -16.28 13.51 -0.83
CA PHE A 23 -14.89 13.74 -0.46
C PHE A 23 -14.40 12.61 0.46
N ILE A 24 -13.35 11.92 0.04
CA ILE A 24 -12.66 10.92 0.84
C ILE A 24 -11.23 11.43 1.06
N CYS A 25 -10.90 11.73 2.31
CA CYS A 25 -9.59 12.24 2.69
C CYS A 25 -8.82 11.16 3.44
N GLY A 26 -7.57 10.95 3.11
CA GLY A 26 -6.69 10.00 3.79
C GLY A 26 -5.35 10.62 4.14
N GLY A 27 -4.71 10.09 5.19
CA GLY A 27 -3.39 10.51 5.64
C GLY A 27 -2.78 9.48 6.59
N ALA A 28 -1.47 9.56 6.81
CA ALA A 28 -0.75 8.68 7.74
C ALA A 28 -1.02 9.05 9.22
N PHE A 29 -1.18 10.34 9.52
CA PHE A 29 -1.43 10.86 10.86
C PHE A 29 -0.42 10.37 11.90
N ASP A 30 0.87 10.40 11.57
CA ASP A 30 1.95 9.91 12.42
C ASP A 30 1.92 10.57 13.80
N GLY A 31 1.83 9.75 14.85
CA GLY A 31 1.74 10.21 16.24
C GLY A 31 0.32 10.37 16.80
N VAL A 32 -0.74 10.15 16.00
CA VAL A 32 -2.12 10.15 16.51
C VAL A 32 -2.35 8.96 17.44
N ASP A 33 -1.68 7.84 17.21
CA ASP A 33 -1.63 6.65 18.07
C ASP A 33 -1.31 7.02 19.52
N LYS A 34 -0.26 7.82 19.74
CA LYS A 34 0.13 8.29 21.08
C LYS A 34 -0.92 9.19 21.75
N ILE A 35 -1.69 9.92 20.95
CA ILE A 35 -2.79 10.77 21.47
C ILE A 35 -3.94 9.86 21.94
N ILE A 36 -4.26 8.83 21.17
CA ILE A 36 -5.30 7.85 21.50
C ILE A 36 -4.90 7.07 22.77
N GLU A 37 -3.67 6.55 22.82
CA GLU A 37 -3.15 5.85 24.00
C GLU A 37 -3.26 6.69 25.27
N ARG A 38 -2.77 7.92 25.24
CA ARG A 38 -2.87 8.85 26.39
C ARG A 38 -4.31 9.11 26.84
N ARG A 39 -5.28 9.08 25.90
CA ARG A 39 -6.70 9.21 26.24
C ARG A 39 -7.24 7.94 26.89
N MET A 40 -6.83 6.77 26.37
CA MET A 40 -7.26 5.47 26.89
C MET A 40 -6.66 5.20 28.26
N ASP A 41 -5.38 5.49 28.46
CA ASP A 41 -4.69 5.27 29.74
C ASP A 41 -5.21 6.17 30.87
N LYS A 42 -5.63 7.41 30.57
CA LYS A 42 -6.30 8.27 31.54
C LYS A 42 -7.63 7.72 32.07
N LYS A 43 -8.31 6.86 31.29
CA LYS A 43 -9.53 6.16 31.73
C LYS A 43 -9.25 4.94 32.60
N SER A 44 -8.04 4.40 32.58
CA SER A 44 -7.65 3.21 33.34
C SER A 44 -7.02 3.52 34.71
N MET A 45 -6.86 4.78 35.10
CA MET A 45 -6.38 5.18 36.42
C MET A 45 -7.49 5.08 37.46
N GLY A 46 -7.93 3.84 37.76
CA GLY A 46 -8.77 3.47 38.89
C GLY A 46 -8.09 2.40 39.71
N PHE A 47 -8.38 2.33 41.00
CA PHE A 47 -7.88 1.26 41.90
C PHE A 47 -8.23 -0.12 41.32
N GLY A 48 -7.24 -0.88 40.83
CA GLY A 48 -7.41 -2.20 40.24
C GLY A 48 -7.10 -2.32 38.73
N ALA A 49 -6.57 -1.29 38.08
CA ALA A 49 -6.16 -1.37 36.70
C ALA A 49 -4.93 -2.27 36.53
N GLU A 50 -5.03 -3.36 35.76
CA GLU A 50 -3.88 -4.12 35.31
C GLU A 50 -3.02 -3.24 34.42
N ILE A 51 -1.78 -3.02 34.84
CA ILE A 51 -0.77 -2.32 34.05
C ILE A 51 -0.32 -3.29 32.96
N GLN A 52 -1.05 -3.34 31.85
CA GLN A 52 -0.53 -3.98 30.65
C GLN A 52 0.64 -3.13 30.14
N SER A 53 1.79 -3.75 29.95
CA SER A 53 2.98 -3.08 29.44
C SER A 53 2.66 -2.42 28.10
N ALA A 54 2.99 -1.14 27.96
CA ALA A 54 2.69 -0.33 26.76
C ALA A 54 3.37 -0.82 25.46
N LYS A 55 4.07 -1.94 25.51
CA LYS A 55 4.88 -2.49 24.40
C LYS A 55 4.16 -3.49 23.48
N GLU A 56 2.93 -3.90 23.78
CA GLU A 56 2.26 -5.00 23.05
C GLU A 56 0.86 -4.67 22.53
N ARG A 57 0.42 -3.43 22.61
CA ARG A 57 -0.86 -3.08 21.97
C ARG A 57 -0.64 -2.96 20.46
N ASP A 58 -1.31 -3.82 19.71
CA ASP A 58 -1.34 -3.75 18.26
C ASP A 58 -1.81 -2.35 17.82
N LEU A 59 -1.00 -1.67 17.02
CA LEU A 59 -1.31 -0.34 16.45
C LEU A 59 -2.72 -0.32 15.81
N THR A 60 -3.12 -1.42 15.20
CA THR A 60 -4.44 -1.60 14.61
C THR A 60 -5.56 -1.46 15.65
N GLU A 61 -5.38 -2.08 16.84
CA GLU A 61 -6.36 -2.00 17.91
C GLU A 61 -6.45 -0.58 18.51
N ILE A 62 -5.33 0.10 18.66
CA ILE A 62 -5.30 1.50 19.10
C ILE A 62 -6.04 2.39 18.10
N MET A 63 -5.73 2.25 16.82
CA MET A 63 -6.31 3.07 15.76
C MET A 63 -7.81 2.85 15.57
N LYS A 64 -8.35 1.66 15.84
CA LYS A 64 -9.82 1.40 15.86
C LYS A 64 -10.57 2.33 16.83
N ASN A 65 -9.89 2.82 17.85
CA ASN A 65 -10.48 3.69 18.88
C ASN A 65 -10.35 5.20 18.56
N VAL A 66 -9.93 5.57 17.34
CA VAL A 66 -9.80 6.98 16.95
C VAL A 66 -11.12 7.73 17.06
N GLN A 67 -11.07 8.94 17.60
CA GLN A 67 -12.22 9.84 17.78
C GLN A 67 -11.92 11.22 17.21
N GLN A 68 -12.97 12.01 16.93
CA GLN A 68 -12.84 13.40 16.45
C GLN A 68 -11.93 14.24 17.35
N HIS A 69 -12.03 14.05 18.65
CA HIS A 69 -11.22 14.76 19.64
C HIS A 69 -9.70 14.46 19.51
N ASP A 70 -9.33 13.25 19.08
CA ASP A 70 -7.93 12.89 18.88
C ASP A 70 -7.37 13.64 17.67
N LEU A 71 -8.17 13.78 16.60
CA LEU A 71 -7.80 14.53 15.41
C LEU A 71 -7.70 16.04 15.67
N LEU A 72 -8.57 16.59 16.55
CA LEU A 72 -8.42 17.98 17.03
C LEU A 72 -7.09 18.19 17.76
N LYS A 73 -6.73 17.26 18.65
CA LYS A 73 -5.46 17.31 19.37
C LYS A 73 -4.25 17.12 18.45
N PHE A 74 -4.43 16.36 17.39
CA PHE A 74 -3.41 16.18 16.37
C PHE A 74 -3.15 17.47 15.55
N GLY A 75 -4.15 18.37 15.49
CA GLY A 75 -4.03 19.68 14.84
C GLY A 75 -4.95 19.90 13.66
N ILE A 76 -5.93 19.02 13.43
CA ILE A 76 -6.96 19.25 12.41
C ILE A 76 -7.95 20.28 12.96
N ILE A 77 -8.27 21.29 12.16
CA ILE A 77 -9.17 22.39 12.58
C ILE A 77 -10.61 21.90 12.78
N PRO A 78 -11.34 22.45 13.76
CA PRO A 78 -12.70 22.03 14.09
C PRO A 78 -13.67 22.08 12.90
N GLU A 79 -13.54 23.12 12.06
CA GLU A 79 -14.40 23.34 10.89
C GLU A 79 -14.31 22.20 9.88
N LEU A 80 -13.11 21.61 9.73
CA LEU A 80 -12.89 20.50 8.84
C LEU A 80 -13.47 19.21 9.43
N ILE A 81 -13.22 18.95 10.72
CA ILE A 81 -13.74 17.76 11.41
C ILE A 81 -15.26 17.74 11.42
N GLY A 82 -15.90 18.91 11.66
CA GLY A 82 -17.35 19.03 11.63
C GLY A 82 -17.98 18.69 10.26
N ARG A 83 -17.20 18.82 9.18
CA ARG A 83 -17.65 18.51 7.81
C ARG A 83 -17.31 17.09 7.37
N MET A 84 -16.47 16.37 8.12
CA MET A 84 -16.08 14.98 7.88
C MET A 84 -16.52 14.09 9.05
N PRO A 85 -17.82 13.77 9.16
CA PRO A 85 -18.36 13.08 10.34
C PRO A 85 -17.94 11.61 10.42
N VAL A 86 -17.59 11.00 9.28
CA VAL A 86 -17.18 9.60 9.23
C VAL A 86 -15.66 9.52 9.33
N ILE A 87 -15.19 8.89 10.40
CA ILE A 87 -13.77 8.63 10.65
C ILE A 87 -13.58 7.13 10.72
N THR A 88 -12.61 6.63 9.98
CA THR A 88 -12.25 5.21 10.01
C THR A 88 -10.73 5.06 9.98
N ALA A 89 -10.22 4.03 10.63
CA ALA A 89 -8.84 3.61 10.56
C ALA A 89 -8.70 2.36 9.69
N LEU A 90 -7.63 2.29 8.93
CA LEU A 90 -7.27 1.10 8.18
C LEU A 90 -6.44 0.17 9.06
N ALA A 91 -6.71 -1.12 8.98
CA ALA A 91 -5.88 -2.14 9.61
C ALA A 91 -4.55 -2.30 8.88
N SER A 92 -3.54 -2.76 9.60
CA SER A 92 -2.29 -3.21 8.98
C SER A 92 -2.56 -4.38 8.04
N LEU A 93 -1.85 -4.40 6.92
CA LEU A 93 -2.00 -5.48 5.94
C LEU A 93 -1.29 -6.75 6.44
N SER A 94 -2.01 -7.86 6.42
CA SER A 94 -1.42 -9.17 6.69
C SER A 94 -0.59 -9.66 5.49
N ARG A 95 0.18 -10.73 5.69
CA ARG A 95 0.90 -11.40 4.60
C ARG A 95 -0.05 -11.89 3.51
N GLU A 96 -1.18 -12.45 3.91
CA GLU A 96 -2.24 -12.93 3.01
C GLU A 96 -2.83 -11.78 2.20
N ASP A 97 -3.09 -10.63 2.82
CA ASP A 97 -3.58 -9.43 2.12
C ASP A 97 -2.56 -8.94 1.09
N MET A 98 -1.27 -8.94 1.42
CA MET A 98 -0.21 -8.58 0.48
C MET A 98 -0.18 -9.49 -0.74
N VAL A 99 -0.32 -10.81 -0.56
CA VAL A 99 -0.40 -11.78 -1.67
C VAL A 99 -1.68 -11.55 -2.50
N ARG A 100 -2.81 -11.27 -1.86
CA ARG A 100 -4.05 -10.94 -2.56
C ARG A 100 -3.92 -9.68 -3.40
N ILE A 101 -3.26 -8.64 -2.88
CA ILE A 101 -2.97 -7.40 -3.62
C ILE A 101 -2.14 -7.67 -4.89
N LEU A 102 -1.24 -8.64 -4.85
CA LEU A 102 -0.44 -9.03 -6.02
C LEU A 102 -1.26 -9.73 -7.11
N LYS A 103 -2.36 -10.43 -6.76
CA LYS A 103 -3.12 -11.31 -7.67
C LYS A 103 -4.51 -10.79 -8.05
N GLU A 104 -5.31 -10.36 -7.06
CA GLU A 104 -6.75 -10.18 -7.23
C GLU A 104 -7.15 -8.91 -8.00
N PRO A 105 -6.57 -7.73 -7.76
CA PRO A 105 -6.99 -6.51 -8.44
C PRO A 105 -7.00 -6.64 -9.96
N LYS A 106 -7.89 -5.89 -10.62
CA LYS A 106 -7.93 -5.86 -12.09
C LYS A 106 -6.57 -5.53 -12.69
N ASN A 107 -5.86 -4.57 -12.09
CA ASN A 107 -4.53 -4.13 -12.47
C ASN A 107 -3.47 -4.58 -11.45
N ALA A 108 -3.55 -5.84 -10.98
CA ALA A 108 -2.53 -6.40 -10.09
C ALA A 108 -1.14 -6.34 -10.72
N LEU A 109 -0.09 -6.18 -9.91
CA LEU A 109 1.29 -6.08 -10.40
C LEU A 109 1.68 -7.29 -11.25
N THR A 110 1.31 -8.50 -10.84
CA THR A 110 1.58 -9.72 -11.62
C THR A 110 0.98 -9.63 -13.02
N LYS A 111 -0.28 -9.18 -13.12
CA LYS A 111 -0.98 -9.03 -14.41
C LYS A 111 -0.36 -7.96 -15.30
N GLN A 112 0.17 -6.87 -14.70
CA GLN A 112 0.87 -5.84 -15.44
C GLN A 112 2.14 -6.40 -16.10
N TYR A 113 2.97 -7.12 -15.34
CA TYR A 113 4.19 -7.72 -15.88
C TYR A 113 3.90 -8.85 -16.86
N GLN A 114 2.86 -9.66 -16.61
CA GLN A 114 2.39 -10.66 -17.59
C GLN A 114 2.02 -10.01 -18.94
N ALA A 115 1.26 -8.91 -18.90
CA ALA A 115 0.89 -8.18 -20.10
C ALA A 115 2.11 -7.58 -20.82
N LEU A 116 3.11 -7.08 -20.08
CA LEU A 116 4.35 -6.55 -20.66
C LEU A 116 5.16 -7.66 -21.36
N MET A 117 5.36 -8.81 -20.72
CA MET A 117 6.07 -9.94 -21.31
C MET A 117 5.34 -10.53 -22.52
N GLN A 118 4.02 -10.43 -22.54
CA GLN A 118 3.22 -10.91 -23.67
C GLN A 118 3.47 -10.11 -24.95
N PHE A 119 3.91 -8.84 -24.89
CA PHE A 119 4.33 -8.08 -26.09
C PHE A 119 5.53 -8.72 -26.78
N ASP A 120 6.39 -9.39 -26.02
CA ASP A 120 7.52 -10.16 -26.55
C ASP A 120 7.16 -11.64 -26.81
N ASN A 121 5.87 -11.99 -26.74
CA ASN A 121 5.35 -13.36 -26.85
C ASN A 121 5.94 -14.33 -25.82
N VAL A 122 6.25 -13.86 -24.62
CA VAL A 122 6.75 -14.66 -23.50
C VAL A 122 5.65 -14.80 -22.46
N GLU A 123 5.38 -16.04 -22.04
CA GLU A 123 4.49 -16.34 -20.92
C GLU A 123 5.22 -16.09 -19.60
N LEU A 124 4.66 -15.29 -18.71
CA LEU A 124 5.20 -15.05 -17.38
C LEU A 124 4.30 -15.69 -16.32
N GLU A 125 4.88 -16.53 -15.47
CA GLU A 125 4.19 -17.16 -14.35
C GLU A 125 4.88 -16.85 -13.03
N PHE A 126 4.10 -16.71 -11.96
CA PHE A 126 4.58 -16.54 -10.59
C PHE A 126 4.10 -17.72 -9.76
N GLU A 127 5.01 -18.48 -9.18
CA GLU A 127 4.64 -19.51 -8.20
C GLU A 127 4.03 -18.85 -6.93
N ASP A 128 3.11 -19.53 -6.27
CA ASP A 128 2.47 -19.00 -5.05
C ASP A 128 3.48 -18.73 -3.94
N GLU A 129 4.50 -19.57 -3.85
CA GLU A 129 5.61 -19.38 -2.91
C GLU A 129 6.44 -18.13 -3.22
N ALA A 130 6.63 -17.81 -4.50
CA ALA A 130 7.33 -16.59 -4.93
C ALA A 130 6.55 -15.34 -4.50
N LEU A 131 5.24 -15.35 -4.67
CA LEU A 131 4.37 -14.24 -4.22
C LEU A 131 4.40 -14.07 -2.70
N GLY A 132 4.42 -15.19 -1.95
CA GLY A 132 4.63 -15.18 -0.50
C GLY A 132 5.97 -14.53 -0.13
N LYS A 133 7.05 -14.85 -0.82
CA LYS A 133 8.37 -14.24 -0.59
C LYS A 133 8.41 -12.76 -0.92
N ILE A 134 7.75 -12.33 -1.99
CA ILE A 134 7.62 -10.91 -2.32
C ILE A 134 6.87 -10.18 -1.20
N ALA A 135 5.79 -10.76 -0.68
CA ALA A 135 5.06 -10.21 0.45
C ALA A 135 5.92 -10.09 1.72
N ASP A 136 6.68 -11.15 2.06
CA ASP A 136 7.56 -11.17 3.23
C ASP A 136 8.65 -10.08 3.15
N LYS A 137 9.27 -9.91 1.96
CA LYS A 137 10.25 -8.83 1.73
C LYS A 137 9.62 -7.43 1.82
N ALA A 138 8.41 -7.25 1.28
CA ALA A 138 7.70 -5.98 1.34
C ALA A 138 7.31 -5.61 2.78
N ILE A 139 6.89 -6.59 3.60
CA ILE A 139 6.60 -6.39 5.03
C ILE A 139 7.86 -5.96 5.77
N ALA A 140 9.00 -6.61 5.51
CA ALA A 140 10.29 -6.27 6.13
C ALA A 140 10.77 -4.85 5.79
N MET A 141 10.29 -4.23 4.71
CA MET A 141 10.57 -2.83 4.37
C MET A 141 9.77 -1.81 5.19
N GLU A 142 8.75 -2.24 5.94
CA GLU A 142 7.89 -1.39 6.78
C GLU A 142 7.18 -0.23 6.04
N ILE A 143 7.09 -0.28 4.70
CA ILE A 143 6.45 0.73 3.84
C ILE A 143 5.08 0.29 3.28
N GLY A 144 4.53 -0.79 3.85
CA GLY A 144 3.23 -1.33 3.47
C GLY A 144 3.20 -1.87 2.03
N ALA A 145 2.02 -1.83 1.39
CA ALA A 145 1.84 -2.35 0.04
C ALA A 145 2.73 -1.69 -1.04
N ARG A 146 3.28 -0.50 -0.78
CA ARG A 146 4.24 0.16 -1.69
C ARG A 146 5.52 -0.66 -1.85
N GLY A 147 5.93 -1.40 -0.82
CA GLY A 147 7.06 -2.31 -0.86
C GLY A 147 6.92 -3.41 -1.91
N LEU A 148 5.70 -3.88 -2.18
CA LEU A 148 5.43 -4.89 -3.19
C LEU A 148 5.95 -4.51 -4.57
N ARG A 149 5.76 -3.24 -4.96
CA ARG A 149 6.26 -2.73 -6.24
C ARG A 149 7.78 -2.74 -6.28
N SER A 150 8.44 -2.24 -5.26
CA SER A 150 9.92 -2.17 -5.21
C SER A 150 10.56 -3.57 -5.26
N VAL A 151 9.99 -4.53 -4.52
CA VAL A 151 10.48 -5.92 -4.57
C VAL A 151 10.26 -6.53 -5.96
N MET A 152 9.06 -6.34 -6.53
CA MET A 152 8.73 -6.85 -7.86
C MET A 152 9.64 -6.25 -8.95
N GLU A 153 9.89 -4.93 -8.91
CA GLU A 153 10.81 -4.26 -9.81
C GLU A 153 12.22 -4.83 -9.70
N GLY A 154 12.70 -5.11 -8.48
CA GLY A 154 14.01 -5.74 -8.28
C GLY A 154 14.12 -7.12 -8.93
N VAL A 155 13.04 -7.91 -8.95
CA VAL A 155 13.02 -9.23 -9.60
C VAL A 155 12.88 -9.12 -11.12
N MET A 156 12.10 -8.14 -11.60
CA MET A 156 11.70 -8.08 -13.01
C MET A 156 12.63 -7.23 -13.88
N THR A 157 13.45 -6.34 -13.32
CA THR A 157 14.26 -5.39 -14.11
C THR A 157 15.19 -6.08 -15.08
N ASP A 158 15.95 -7.08 -14.63
CA ASP A 158 16.92 -7.79 -15.49
C ASP A 158 16.21 -8.62 -16.57
N LEU A 159 15.04 -9.18 -16.24
CA LEU A 159 14.21 -9.91 -17.19
C LEU A 159 13.65 -8.99 -18.27
N MET A 160 13.11 -7.84 -17.89
CA MET A 160 12.59 -6.84 -18.82
C MET A 160 13.65 -6.32 -19.78
N TYR A 161 14.92 -6.30 -19.34
CA TYR A 161 16.04 -5.90 -20.21
C TYR A 161 16.49 -7.03 -21.15
N SER A 162 16.55 -8.27 -20.66
CA SER A 162 17.14 -9.40 -21.41
C SER A 162 16.17 -10.09 -22.37
N VAL A 163 14.89 -10.22 -22.00
CA VAL A 163 13.86 -10.95 -22.74
C VAL A 163 13.68 -10.45 -24.17
N PRO A 164 13.59 -9.13 -24.45
CA PRO A 164 13.41 -8.64 -25.83
C PRO A 164 14.58 -9.02 -26.76
N SER A 165 15.75 -9.32 -26.20
CA SER A 165 16.96 -9.67 -26.96
C SER A 165 17.08 -11.17 -27.27
N ASP A 166 16.24 -12.02 -26.66
CA ASP A 166 16.27 -13.47 -26.85
C ASP A 166 14.91 -14.03 -27.31
N PRO A 167 14.67 -14.11 -28.62
CA PRO A 167 13.40 -14.59 -29.16
C PRO A 167 13.15 -16.10 -28.94
N THR A 168 14.12 -16.85 -28.41
CA THR A 168 13.95 -18.26 -28.11
C THR A 168 13.17 -18.52 -26.82
N ILE A 169 13.01 -17.52 -25.96
CA ILE A 169 12.29 -17.65 -24.70
C ILE A 169 10.78 -17.82 -24.98
N ALA A 170 10.19 -18.88 -24.42
CA ALA A 170 8.76 -19.16 -24.50
C ALA A 170 8.04 -18.82 -23.20
N LYS A 171 8.62 -19.21 -22.06
CA LYS A 171 8.02 -19.05 -20.75
C LYS A 171 9.07 -18.74 -19.68
N ILE A 172 8.68 -17.92 -18.73
CA ILE A 172 9.48 -17.59 -17.54
C ILE A 172 8.63 -17.85 -16.31
N THR A 173 9.18 -18.63 -15.36
CA THR A 173 8.54 -18.88 -14.07
C THR A 173 9.37 -18.29 -12.95
N ILE A 174 8.77 -17.36 -12.20
CA ILE A 174 9.36 -16.75 -11.01
C ILE A 174 9.12 -17.67 -9.82
N THR A 175 10.21 -18.15 -9.23
CA THR A 175 10.22 -19.04 -8.07
C THR A 175 10.57 -18.28 -6.78
N ALA A 176 10.35 -18.89 -5.62
CA ALA A 176 10.78 -18.32 -4.35
C ALA A 176 12.30 -18.08 -4.30
N ALA A 177 13.10 -19.00 -4.86
CA ALA A 177 14.55 -18.89 -4.93
C ALA A 177 15.00 -17.70 -5.82
N SER A 178 14.30 -17.45 -6.93
CA SER A 178 14.60 -16.31 -7.78
C SER A 178 14.26 -14.97 -7.13
N VAL A 179 13.21 -14.91 -6.32
CA VAL A 179 12.89 -13.72 -5.52
C VAL A 179 13.97 -13.47 -4.45
N ASP A 180 14.51 -14.53 -3.85
CA ASP A 180 15.61 -14.41 -2.87
C ASP A 180 16.97 -14.11 -3.53
N GLY A 181 17.09 -14.27 -4.84
CA GLY A 181 18.32 -14.06 -5.60
C GLY A 181 19.32 -15.22 -5.45
N THR A 182 18.88 -16.37 -4.95
CA THR A 182 19.73 -17.57 -4.80
C THR A 182 19.83 -18.39 -6.09
N GLU A 183 18.78 -18.35 -6.91
CA GLU A 183 18.75 -19.01 -8.21
C GLU A 183 18.11 -18.07 -9.24
N PRO A 184 18.47 -18.21 -10.53
CA PRO A 184 17.79 -17.47 -11.59
C PRO A 184 16.34 -17.98 -11.77
N PRO A 185 15.44 -17.17 -12.36
CA PRO A 185 14.12 -17.63 -12.80
C PRO A 185 14.23 -18.82 -13.77
N ARG A 186 13.24 -19.71 -13.74
CA ARG A 186 13.18 -20.80 -14.72
C ARG A 186 12.78 -20.26 -16.07
N ILE A 187 13.55 -20.59 -17.09
CA ILE A 187 13.32 -20.17 -18.47
C ILE A 187 13.10 -21.41 -19.35
N GLU A 188 11.93 -21.48 -19.95
CA GLU A 188 11.63 -22.47 -20.98
C GLU A 188 11.79 -21.84 -22.36
N ARG A 189 12.45 -22.58 -23.28
CA ARG A 189 12.73 -22.13 -24.63
C ARG A 189 11.80 -22.82 -25.62
N ARG A 190 11.51 -22.15 -26.72
CA ARG A 190 10.75 -22.74 -27.84
C ARG A 190 11.54 -23.89 -28.43
N GLU A 191 10.86 -24.99 -28.68
CA GLU A 191 11.43 -26.04 -29.53
C GLU A 191 11.64 -25.49 -30.95
N GLN A 192 12.83 -25.74 -31.50
CA GLN A 192 13.16 -25.33 -32.86
C GLN A 192 12.44 -26.16 -33.89
#